data_9a2064a57f040b7c55444987ba21621b
#
_entry.id   9a2064a57f040b7c55444987ba21621b
#
_cell.length_a   1.000
_cell.length_b   1.000
_cell.length_c   1.000
_cell.angle_alpha   90.00
_cell.angle_beta   90.00
_cell.angle_gamma   90.00
#
_symmetry.space_group_name_H-M   'P 1'
#
loop_
_entity.id
_entity.type
_entity.pdbx_description
1 polymer ?
#
loop_
_entity_poly.entity_id
_entity_poly.type
_entity_poly.pdbx_seq_one_letter_code
_entity_poly.pdbx_strand_id
1 'polypeptide(L)' 'MIAAYDEFVDFIAAGTTPQSIIDFRPSEETRARVADLIRQQKMDSLSPDERAELDHYLHVEHVMRLAKVRARQRLQRG' A
#
# COMPACT_ATOMS: atom_id res chain seq x y z
N MET A 1 -8.19 -12.42 -2.23
CA MET A 1 -6.88 -11.92 -1.88
C MET A 1 -6.71 -10.49 -2.35
N ILE A 2 -5.96 -9.69 -1.63
CA ILE A 2 -5.90 -8.25 -1.83
C ILE A 2 -4.79 -7.90 -2.80
N ALA A 3 -5.10 -7.20 -3.89
CA ALA A 3 -4.13 -6.81 -4.91
C ALA A 3 -2.98 -5.99 -4.32
N ALA A 4 -3.27 -5.09 -3.39
CA ALA A 4 -2.24 -4.26 -2.76
C ALA A 4 -1.22 -5.10 -1.98
N TYR A 5 -1.69 -6.14 -1.30
CA TYR A 5 -0.81 -7.01 -0.55
C TYR A 5 0.11 -7.78 -1.48
N ASP A 6 -0.44 -8.32 -2.57
CA ASP A 6 0.34 -9.05 -3.57
C ASP A 6 1.37 -8.15 -4.24
N GLU A 7 0.98 -6.93 -4.61
CA GLU A 7 1.89 -5.96 -5.22
C GLU A 7 3.04 -5.63 -4.29
N PHE A 8 2.75 -5.48 -2.99
CA PHE A 8 3.78 -5.20 -2.00
C PHE A 8 4.74 -6.38 -1.86
N VAL A 9 4.22 -7.60 -1.78
CA VAL A 9 5.06 -8.81 -1.67
C VAL A 9 5.94 -8.96 -2.90
N ASP A 10 5.38 -8.78 -4.10
CA ASP A 10 6.14 -8.86 -5.34
C ASP A 10 7.22 -7.80 -5.40
N PHE A 11 6.91 -6.58 -4.95
CA PHE A 11 7.88 -5.49 -4.91
C PHE A 11 9.08 -5.85 -4.02
N ILE A 12 8.82 -6.39 -2.84
CA ILE A 12 9.88 -6.80 -1.91
C ILE A 12 10.69 -7.95 -2.49
N ALA A 13 10.02 -8.95 -3.08
CA ALA A 13 10.68 -10.13 -3.64
C ALA A 13 11.59 -9.80 -4.82
N ALA A 14 11.25 -8.76 -5.58
CA ALA A 14 12.07 -8.32 -6.71
C ALA A 14 13.37 -7.63 -6.29
N GLY A 15 13.51 -7.31 -5.02
CA GLY A 15 14.65 -6.57 -4.50
C GLY A 15 14.40 -5.06 -4.53
N THR A 16 14.86 -4.37 -3.49
CA THR A 16 14.57 -2.95 -3.33
C THR A 16 15.83 -2.13 -3.13
N THR A 17 15.79 -0.89 -3.59
CA THR A 17 16.76 0.15 -3.26
C THR A 17 16.02 1.29 -2.58
N PRO A 18 16.71 2.20 -1.88
CA PRO A 18 16.02 3.34 -1.29
C PRO A 18 15.21 4.12 -2.33
N GLN A 19 15.75 4.34 -3.52
CA GLN A 19 15.02 5.07 -4.55
C GLN A 19 13.78 4.32 -5.02
N SER A 20 13.86 2.99 -5.20
CA SER A 20 12.71 2.22 -5.64
C SER A 20 11.58 2.23 -4.59
N ILE A 21 11.94 2.28 -3.32
CA ILE A 21 10.95 2.40 -2.24
C ILE A 21 10.24 3.75 -2.31
N ILE A 22 11.00 4.83 -2.50
CA ILE A 22 10.43 6.17 -2.63
C ILE A 22 9.45 6.24 -3.80
N ASP A 23 9.80 5.58 -4.91
CA ASP A 23 9.03 5.63 -6.14
C ASP A 23 7.86 4.64 -6.20
N PHE A 24 7.79 3.73 -5.23
CA PHE A 24 6.75 2.69 -5.26
C PHE A 24 5.35 3.31 -5.17
N ARG A 25 4.47 2.84 -6.07
CA ARG A 25 3.05 3.20 -6.06
C ARG A 25 2.23 1.96 -6.39
N PRO A 26 1.10 1.74 -5.71
CA PRO A 26 0.17 0.69 -6.11
C PRO A 26 -0.37 0.97 -7.52
N SER A 27 -0.82 -0.08 -8.20
CA SER A 27 -1.43 0.06 -9.53
C SER A 27 -2.69 0.92 -9.47
N GLU A 28 -3.11 1.42 -10.63
CA GLU A 28 -4.35 2.18 -10.72
C GLU A 28 -5.56 1.34 -10.32
N GLU A 29 -5.56 0.05 -10.66
CA GLU A 29 -6.62 -0.87 -10.27
C GLU A 29 -6.74 -0.96 -8.75
N THR A 30 -5.62 -1.12 -8.07
CA THR A 30 -5.60 -1.19 -6.61
C THR A 30 -6.08 0.11 -6.00
N ARG A 31 -5.62 1.25 -6.52
CA ARG A 31 -6.03 2.55 -6.01
C ARG A 31 -7.53 2.79 -6.22
N ALA A 32 -8.06 2.39 -7.36
CA ALA A 32 -9.49 2.51 -7.64
C ALA A 32 -10.31 1.62 -6.70
N ARG A 33 -9.84 0.39 -6.46
CA ARG A 33 -10.52 -0.52 -5.53
C ARG A 33 -10.56 0.06 -4.13
N VAL A 34 -9.44 0.62 -3.66
CA VAL A 34 -9.37 1.22 -2.33
C VAL A 34 -10.28 2.44 -2.22
N ALA A 35 -10.33 3.27 -3.26
CA ALA A 35 -11.22 4.42 -3.28
C ALA A 35 -12.68 3.97 -3.16
N ASP A 36 -13.04 2.88 -3.83
CA ASP A 36 -14.38 2.31 -3.74
C ASP A 36 -14.69 1.79 -2.32
N LEU A 37 -13.73 1.09 -1.71
CA LEU A 37 -13.90 0.59 -0.35
C LEU A 37 -14.08 1.73 0.66
N ILE A 38 -13.31 2.81 0.50
CA ILE A 38 -13.45 3.98 1.37
C ILE A 38 -14.83 4.62 1.21
N ARG A 39 -15.30 4.71 -0.02
CA ARG A 39 -16.64 5.25 -0.30
C ARG A 39 -17.73 4.40 0.37
N GLN A 40 -17.61 3.06 0.26
CA GLN A 40 -18.54 2.14 0.90
C GLN A 40 -18.48 2.23 2.43
N GLN A 41 -17.29 2.44 2.98
CA GLN A 41 -17.13 2.63 4.42
C GLN A 41 -17.89 3.86 4.90
N LYS A 42 -17.83 4.95 4.16
CA LYS A 42 -18.56 6.18 4.49
C LYS A 42 -20.07 5.98 4.45
N MET A 43 -20.54 5.06 3.62
CA MET A 43 -21.94 4.71 3.48
C MET A 43 -22.35 3.57 4.42
N ASP A 44 -21.43 3.09 5.25
CA ASP A 44 -21.65 1.98 6.20
C ASP A 44 -22.14 0.72 5.49
N SER A 45 -21.58 0.44 4.30
CA SER A 45 -22.02 -0.68 3.46
C SER A 45 -20.91 -1.72 3.20
N LEU A 46 -19.81 -1.69 3.97
CA LEU A 46 -18.76 -2.69 3.84
C LEU A 46 -19.19 -4.04 4.40
N SER A 47 -18.96 -5.10 3.62
CA SER A 47 -19.04 -6.46 4.16
C SER A 47 -17.83 -6.73 5.06
N PRO A 48 -17.88 -7.79 5.91
CA PRO A 48 -16.73 -8.17 6.72
C PRO A 48 -15.48 -8.45 5.90
N ASP A 49 -15.61 -9.09 4.74
CA ASP A 49 -14.47 -9.36 3.86
C ASP A 49 -13.90 -8.08 3.27
N GLU A 50 -14.77 -7.16 2.86
CA GLU A 50 -14.34 -5.87 2.34
C GLU A 50 -13.65 -5.03 3.40
N ARG A 51 -14.12 -5.10 4.64
CA ARG A 51 -13.48 -4.41 5.76
C ARG A 51 -12.07 -4.95 5.99
N ALA A 52 -11.92 -6.27 5.96
CA ALA A 52 -10.59 -6.89 6.09
C ALA A 52 -9.67 -6.48 4.95
N GLU A 53 -10.19 -6.42 3.74
CA GLU A 53 -9.43 -5.97 2.57
C GLU A 53 -8.91 -4.55 2.76
N LEU A 54 -9.77 -3.64 3.20
CA LEU A 54 -9.40 -2.25 3.44
C LEU A 54 -8.36 -2.14 4.55
N ASP A 55 -8.55 -2.88 5.65
CA ASP A 55 -7.64 -2.87 6.78
C ASP A 55 -6.24 -3.34 6.36
N HIS A 56 -6.15 -4.40 5.55
CA HIS A 56 -4.87 -4.88 5.04
C HIS A 56 -4.18 -3.84 4.18
N TYR A 57 -4.93 -3.18 3.29
CA TYR A 57 -4.35 -2.12 2.45
C TYR A 57 -3.80 -0.98 3.31
N LEU A 58 -4.57 -0.53 4.30
CA LEU A 58 -4.13 0.57 5.17
C LEU A 58 -2.88 0.19 5.96
N HIS A 59 -2.76 -1.08 6.35
CA HIS A 59 -1.57 -1.56 7.03
C HIS A 59 -0.34 -1.52 6.12
N VAL A 60 -0.48 -2.00 4.88
CA VAL A 60 0.59 -1.95 3.89
C VAL A 60 1.00 -0.51 3.60
N GLU A 61 0.02 0.38 3.45
CA GLU A 61 0.28 1.80 3.21
C GLU A 61 1.09 2.41 4.37
N HIS A 62 0.72 2.07 5.61
CA HIS A 62 1.44 2.56 6.78
C HIS A 62 2.90 2.12 6.76
N VAL A 63 3.14 0.83 6.52
CA VAL A 63 4.50 0.28 6.45
C VAL A 63 5.30 0.96 5.34
N MET A 64 4.69 1.13 4.16
CA MET A 64 5.37 1.78 3.04
C MET A 64 5.68 3.25 3.33
N ARG A 65 4.80 3.94 4.02
CA ARG A 65 5.04 5.34 4.41
C ARG A 65 6.26 5.45 5.31
N LEU A 66 6.38 4.57 6.29
CA LEU A 66 7.55 4.54 7.17
C LEU A 66 8.82 4.17 6.39
N ALA A 67 8.70 3.20 5.48
CA ALA A 67 9.84 2.80 4.66
C ALA A 67 10.31 3.94 3.76
N LYS A 68 9.39 4.73 3.21
CA LYS A 68 9.75 5.89 2.37
C LYS A 68 10.52 6.95 3.16
N VAL A 69 10.10 7.21 4.40
CA VAL A 69 10.83 8.15 5.27
C VAL A 69 12.25 7.66 5.49
N ARG A 70 12.42 6.37 5.81
CA ARG A 70 13.74 5.79 6.05
C ARG A 70 14.61 5.79 4.79
N ALA A 71 13.99 5.51 3.64
CA ALA A 71 14.68 5.52 2.36
C ALA A 71 15.24 6.91 2.03
N ARG A 72 14.45 7.96 2.27
CA ARG A 72 14.92 9.33 2.07
C ARG A 72 16.09 9.66 2.98
N GLN A 73 16.05 9.23 4.23
CA GLN A 73 17.14 9.44 5.18
C GLN A 73 18.43 8.77 4.69
N ARG A 74 18.33 7.54 4.17
CA ARG A 74 19.49 6.83 3.65
C ARG A 74 20.11 7.55 2.46
N LEU A 75 19.30 8.09 1.57
CA LEU A 75 19.80 8.85 0.41
C LEU A 75 20.48 10.15 0.85
N GLN A 76 19.99 10.80 1.89
CA GLN A 76 20.59 12.02 2.40
C GLN A 76 21.94 11.79 3.07
N ARG A 77 22.13 10.61 3.65
CA ARG A 77 23.41 10.24 4.29
C ARG A 77 24.47 9.83 3.27
N GLY A 78 24.02 9.53 2.11
CA GLY A 78 24.82 9.12 1.02
C GLY A 78 25.55 8.65 0.47
#